data_f3e1b236edbb44b6cabbc59a3a05637c
#
_entry.id   f3e1b236edbb44b6cabbc59a3a05637c
#
_cell.length_a   1.000
_cell.length_b   1.000
_cell.length_c   1.000
_cell.angle_alpha   90.00
_cell.angle_beta   90.00
_cell.angle_gamma   90.00
#
_symmetry.space_group_name_H-M   'P 1'
#
loop_
_entity.id
_entity.type
_entity.pdbx_description
1 polymer ?
#
loop_
_entity_poly.entity_id
_entity_poly.type
_entity_poly.pdbx_seq_one_letter_code
_entity_poly.pdbx_strand_id
1 'polypeptide(L)'
;LAELHQELSRFRKKGKPIVAHADHPTIRDFYVLSVADELLMHPYGDLTLNGFAAEGMFYGNAFEKYGVNVQLVRTGKYKGAAEDLISDRFSEENKEQIQVLLDQRWYNVLETIANHRGILSKRLHTLLDEKFHFSAEEAVVNNLVDRTAYADEAIDRLVDLGIPDEETGSFVQISLDDYLLENSEEESEEEEAPAAPVDNGVGLEDK
;
A
#
# COMPACT_ATOMS: atom_id res chain seq x y z
N LEU A 1 -1.51 4.56 -1.12
CA LEU A 1 -1.05 3.16 -1.06
C LEU A 1 -2.13 2.23 -0.50
N ALA A 2 -2.85 2.61 0.56
CA ALA A 2 -3.90 1.77 1.14
C ALA A 2 -5.05 1.53 0.13
N GLU A 3 -5.47 2.55 -0.59
CA GLU A 3 -6.48 2.44 -1.67
C GLU A 3 -6.00 1.50 -2.78
N LEU A 4 -4.78 1.72 -3.30
CA LEU A 4 -4.20 0.84 -4.31
C LEU A 4 -4.14 -0.62 -3.84
N HIS A 5 -3.67 -0.86 -2.63
CA HIS A 5 -3.63 -2.20 -2.05
C HIS A 5 -5.05 -2.82 -1.95
N GLN A 6 -6.05 -2.01 -1.58
CA GLN A 6 -7.44 -2.46 -1.47
C GLN A 6 -8.01 -2.82 -2.83
N GLU A 7 -7.77 -2.03 -3.88
CA GLU A 7 -8.25 -2.30 -5.23
C GLU A 7 -7.56 -3.53 -5.83
N LEU A 8 -6.25 -3.69 -5.65
CA LEU A 8 -5.56 -4.92 -6.03
C LEU A 8 -6.12 -6.14 -5.29
N SER A 9 -6.46 -6.01 -4.00
CA SER A 9 -7.09 -7.08 -3.24
C SER A 9 -8.49 -7.43 -3.78
N ARG A 10 -9.25 -6.44 -4.26
CA ARG A 10 -10.55 -6.66 -4.92
C ARG A 10 -10.38 -7.36 -6.26
N PHE A 11 -9.40 -6.93 -7.04
CA PHE A 11 -9.05 -7.53 -8.32
C PHE A 11 -8.72 -9.02 -8.16
N ARG A 12 -7.85 -9.33 -7.20
CA ARG A 12 -7.49 -10.70 -6.84
C ARG A 12 -8.70 -11.55 -6.41
N LYS A 13 -9.59 -10.98 -5.60
CA LYS A 13 -10.82 -11.67 -5.14
C LYS A 13 -11.78 -12.01 -6.28
N LYS A 14 -11.71 -11.31 -7.41
CA LYS A 14 -12.45 -11.64 -8.64
C LYS A 14 -11.82 -12.80 -9.41
N GLY A 15 -10.80 -13.47 -8.88
CA GLY A 15 -10.13 -14.62 -9.51
C GLY A 15 -9.11 -14.23 -10.59
N LYS A 16 -8.73 -12.96 -10.67
CA LYS A 16 -7.70 -12.48 -11.59
C LYS A 16 -6.34 -12.56 -10.90
N PRO A 17 -5.37 -13.32 -11.44
CA PRO A 17 -4.06 -13.48 -10.82
C PRO A 17 -3.24 -12.19 -10.89
N ILE A 18 -2.44 -11.95 -9.85
CA ILE A 18 -1.48 -10.84 -9.79
C ILE A 18 -0.09 -11.42 -9.66
N VAL A 19 0.76 -11.13 -10.63
CA VAL A 19 2.20 -11.41 -10.57
C VAL A 19 2.92 -10.10 -10.33
N ALA A 20 3.82 -10.07 -9.35
CA ALA A 20 4.66 -8.92 -9.08
C ALA A 20 6.13 -9.30 -9.17
N HIS A 21 6.95 -8.41 -9.71
CA HIS A 21 8.40 -8.54 -9.75
C HIS A 21 9.05 -7.26 -9.22
N ALA A 22 10.06 -7.41 -8.38
CA ALA A 22 10.78 -6.28 -7.80
C ALA A 22 12.28 -6.59 -7.60
N ASP A 23 13.11 -5.55 -7.70
CA ASP A 23 14.55 -5.66 -7.50
C ASP A 23 14.93 -5.26 -6.06
N HIS A 24 14.57 -4.06 -5.63
CA HIS A 24 14.92 -3.48 -4.32
C HIS A 24 13.68 -2.88 -3.62
N PRO A 25 12.67 -3.69 -3.29
CA PRO A 25 11.46 -3.16 -2.67
C PRO A 25 11.72 -2.66 -1.24
N THR A 26 11.17 -1.50 -0.96
CA THR A 26 11.09 -0.93 0.39
C THR A 26 9.81 -1.43 1.10
N ILE A 27 9.65 -1.09 2.38
CA ILE A 27 8.42 -1.41 3.13
C ILE A 27 7.15 -0.88 2.44
N ARG A 28 7.23 0.26 1.75
CA ARG A 28 6.09 0.85 1.03
C ARG A 28 5.72 0.04 -0.21
N ASP A 29 6.73 -0.37 -0.96
CA ASP A 29 6.55 -1.19 -2.14
C ASP A 29 6.04 -2.56 -1.73
N PHE A 30 6.67 -3.18 -0.74
CA PHE A 30 6.32 -4.50 -0.25
C PHE A 30 4.89 -4.56 0.33
N TYR A 31 4.42 -3.49 0.96
CA TYR A 31 3.03 -3.39 1.39
C TYR A 31 2.04 -3.58 0.23
N VAL A 32 2.32 -2.97 -0.93
CA VAL A 32 1.47 -3.12 -2.13
C VAL A 32 1.71 -4.49 -2.79
N LEU A 33 2.97 -4.87 -2.95
CA LEU A 33 3.36 -6.13 -3.62
C LEU A 33 2.90 -7.37 -2.85
N SER A 34 2.72 -7.27 -1.53
CA SER A 34 2.29 -8.39 -0.69
C SER A 34 0.95 -9.00 -1.09
N VAL A 35 0.11 -8.24 -1.81
CA VAL A 35 -1.19 -8.73 -2.31
C VAL A 35 -1.07 -9.71 -3.47
N ALA A 36 0.09 -9.75 -4.16
CA ALA A 36 0.29 -10.61 -5.32
C ALA A 36 0.09 -12.09 -4.99
N ASP A 37 -0.40 -12.84 -5.97
CA ASP A 37 -0.48 -14.29 -5.89
C ASP A 37 0.91 -14.92 -6.04
N GLU A 38 1.75 -14.30 -6.86
CA GLU A 38 3.14 -14.68 -7.05
C GLU A 38 4.02 -13.42 -6.99
N LEU A 39 4.84 -13.32 -5.96
CA LEU A 39 5.80 -12.24 -5.76
C LEU A 39 7.21 -12.73 -6.07
N LEU A 40 7.77 -12.20 -7.11
CA LEU A 40 9.09 -12.52 -7.65
C LEU A 40 10.09 -11.44 -7.27
N MET A 41 11.32 -11.83 -7.01
CA MET A 41 12.39 -10.90 -6.69
C MET A 41 13.64 -11.20 -7.50
N HIS A 42 14.28 -10.13 -7.99
CA HIS A 42 15.54 -10.28 -8.73
C HIS A 42 16.58 -11.04 -7.89
N PRO A 43 17.33 -12.02 -8.43
CA PRO A 43 18.26 -12.85 -7.65
C PRO A 43 19.35 -12.08 -6.89
N TYR A 44 19.75 -10.92 -7.41
CA TYR A 44 20.70 -10.01 -6.77
C TYR A 44 20.02 -8.81 -6.09
N GLY A 45 18.71 -8.88 -5.92
CA GLY A 45 17.93 -7.87 -5.23
C GLY A 45 18.00 -8.00 -3.71
N ASP A 46 17.45 -7.01 -3.06
CA ASP A 46 17.32 -6.97 -1.59
C ASP A 46 15.99 -6.35 -1.17
N LEU A 47 15.46 -6.84 -0.08
CA LEU A 47 14.21 -6.36 0.53
C LEU A 47 14.52 -5.60 1.81
N THR A 48 14.08 -4.33 1.89
CA THR A 48 14.26 -3.50 3.08
C THR A 48 12.92 -3.20 3.75
N LEU A 49 12.72 -3.80 4.93
CA LEU A 49 11.51 -3.66 5.76
C LEU A 49 11.81 -2.84 7.02
N ASN A 50 12.32 -1.62 6.84
CA ASN A 50 12.58 -0.69 7.94
C ASN A 50 11.28 -0.11 8.50
N GLY A 51 11.31 0.25 9.80
CA GLY A 51 10.20 0.90 10.49
C GLY A 51 9.91 2.31 10.00
N PHE A 52 9.00 2.98 10.67
CA PHE A 52 8.67 4.38 10.41
C PHE A 52 9.39 5.29 11.39
N ALA A 53 9.81 6.45 10.90
CA ALA A 53 10.39 7.52 11.71
C ALA A 53 9.67 8.84 11.43
N ALA A 54 9.67 9.73 12.41
CA ALA A 54 9.23 11.10 12.26
C ALA A 54 10.34 12.03 12.72
N GLU A 55 10.67 13.00 11.89
CA GLU A 55 11.67 14.03 12.18
C GLU A 55 11.01 15.39 12.23
N GLY A 56 11.47 16.25 13.12
CA GLY A 56 11.02 17.63 13.25
C GLY A 56 12.20 18.61 13.25
N MET A 57 12.06 19.72 12.57
CA MET A 57 13.02 20.80 12.60
C MET A 57 12.53 21.86 13.59
N PHE A 58 13.40 22.30 14.48
CA PHE A 58 13.07 23.24 15.56
C PHE A 58 13.81 24.56 15.39
N TYR A 59 13.10 25.66 15.47
CA TYR A 59 13.59 27.00 15.22
C TYR A 59 13.70 27.88 16.49
N GLY A 60 13.26 27.39 17.65
CA GLY A 60 13.21 28.15 18.90
C GLY A 60 14.53 28.83 19.23
N ASN A 61 15.63 28.08 19.21
CA ASN A 61 16.98 28.65 19.48
C ASN A 61 17.43 29.66 18.43
N ALA A 62 17.04 29.50 17.17
CA ALA A 62 17.36 30.44 16.12
C ALA A 62 16.60 31.76 16.32
N PHE A 63 15.32 31.69 16.64
CA PHE A 63 14.48 32.84 16.90
C PHE A 63 14.95 33.63 18.12
N GLU A 64 15.30 32.96 19.21
CA GLU A 64 15.89 33.57 20.40
C GLU A 64 17.19 34.30 20.03
N LYS A 65 18.10 33.67 19.29
CA LYS A 65 19.37 34.24 18.86
C LYS A 65 19.22 35.52 18.01
N TYR A 66 18.17 35.55 17.17
CA TYR A 66 17.90 36.72 16.30
C TYR A 66 16.91 37.72 16.91
N GLY A 67 16.52 37.55 18.18
CA GLY A 67 15.61 38.46 18.89
C GLY A 67 14.16 38.38 18.40
N VAL A 68 13.77 37.29 17.75
CA VAL A 68 12.38 37.03 17.33
C VAL A 68 11.63 36.36 18.48
N ASN A 69 10.62 37.04 19.02
CA ASN A 69 9.80 36.51 20.11
C ASN A 69 8.49 35.95 19.56
N VAL A 70 8.34 34.66 19.66
CA VAL A 70 7.10 33.96 19.25
C VAL A 70 6.21 33.74 20.46
N GLN A 71 5.00 34.30 20.43
CA GLN A 71 3.98 34.08 21.45
C GLN A 71 2.99 33.05 21.00
N LEU A 72 2.88 31.94 21.73
CA LEU A 72 1.96 30.84 21.43
C LEU A 72 0.94 30.66 22.56
N VAL A 73 -0.34 30.71 22.23
CA VAL A 73 -1.44 30.36 23.14
C VAL A 73 -1.89 28.94 22.83
N ARG A 74 -1.71 28.04 23.78
CA ARG A 74 -2.11 26.62 23.65
C ARG A 74 -3.31 26.31 24.55
N THR A 75 -4.18 25.44 24.05
CA THR A 75 -5.25 24.84 24.86
C THR A 75 -5.08 23.32 24.82
N GLY A 76 -4.52 22.75 25.92
CA GLY A 76 -4.29 21.31 26.08
C GLY A 76 -2.84 20.86 25.87
N LYS A 77 -2.44 19.82 26.61
CA LYS A 77 -1.06 19.29 26.66
C LYS A 77 -0.57 18.73 25.33
N TYR A 78 -1.48 18.11 24.59
CA TYR A 78 -1.17 17.35 23.37
C TYR A 78 -1.32 18.16 22.08
N LYS A 79 -1.43 19.49 22.17
CA LYS A 79 -1.38 20.36 20.98
C LYS A 79 0.05 20.74 20.66
N GLY A 80 0.74 19.89 19.88
CA GLY A 80 2.11 20.12 19.40
C GLY A 80 2.22 21.12 18.25
N ALA A 81 1.13 21.70 17.76
CA ALA A 81 1.16 22.68 16.69
C ALA A 81 2.02 23.89 17.09
N ALA A 82 2.95 24.28 16.20
CA ALA A 82 3.91 25.38 16.40
C ALA A 82 4.91 25.18 17.57
N GLU A 83 5.08 23.96 18.07
CA GLU A 83 6.13 23.65 19.05
C GLU A 83 7.52 23.84 18.44
N ASP A 84 7.66 23.59 17.17
CA ASP A 84 8.85 23.79 16.34
C ASP A 84 9.33 25.24 16.30
N LEU A 85 8.43 26.22 16.50
CA LEU A 85 8.77 27.64 16.51
C LEU A 85 9.28 28.15 17.87
N ILE A 86 8.97 27.46 18.97
CA ILE A 86 9.26 27.92 20.33
C ILE A 86 10.18 27.00 21.12
N SER A 87 10.42 25.80 20.64
CA SER A 87 11.25 24.79 21.31
C SER A 87 12.49 24.43 20.47
N ASP A 88 13.41 23.70 21.09
CA ASP A 88 14.58 23.10 20.45
C ASP A 88 14.41 21.59 20.20
N ARG A 89 13.31 21.01 20.68
CA ARG A 89 13.00 19.58 20.60
C ARG A 89 11.50 19.33 20.80
N PHE A 90 11.06 18.14 20.49
CA PHE A 90 9.72 17.67 20.84
C PHE A 90 9.52 17.61 22.37
N SER A 91 8.35 18.06 22.84
CA SER A 91 7.91 17.76 24.22
C SER A 91 7.69 16.25 24.39
N GLU A 92 7.72 15.79 25.65
CA GLU A 92 7.50 14.36 25.94
C GLU A 92 6.08 13.92 25.53
N GLU A 93 5.09 14.78 25.71
CA GLU A 93 3.71 14.52 25.29
C GLU A 93 3.59 14.40 23.75
N ASN A 94 4.32 15.23 23.01
CA ASN A 94 4.31 15.16 21.53
C ASN A 94 5.06 13.92 21.04
N LYS A 95 6.20 13.57 21.67
CA LYS A 95 6.91 12.32 21.38
C LYS A 95 6.01 11.11 21.60
N GLU A 96 5.30 11.05 22.73
CA GLU A 96 4.38 9.97 23.06
C GLU A 96 3.31 9.82 21.97
N GLN A 97 2.68 10.91 21.53
CA GLN A 97 1.68 10.87 20.46
C GLN A 97 2.24 10.38 19.14
N ILE A 98 3.40 10.91 18.75
CA ILE A 98 4.07 10.51 17.50
C ILE A 98 4.44 9.04 17.58
N GLN A 99 4.99 8.57 18.71
CA GLN A 99 5.36 7.16 18.89
C GLN A 99 4.15 6.24 18.76
N VAL A 100 3.05 6.54 19.45
CA VAL A 100 1.81 5.75 19.35
C VAL A 100 1.30 5.70 17.90
N LEU A 101 1.36 6.82 17.17
CA LEU A 101 0.94 6.88 15.77
C LEU A 101 1.84 6.01 14.87
N LEU A 102 3.16 6.05 15.08
CA LEU A 102 4.13 5.26 14.32
C LEU A 102 3.96 3.77 14.61
N ASP A 103 3.80 3.40 15.89
CA ASP A 103 3.59 2.02 16.32
C ASP A 103 2.30 1.43 15.75
N GLN A 104 1.20 2.19 15.77
CA GLN A 104 -0.06 1.76 15.16
C GLN A 104 0.05 1.57 13.65
N ARG A 105 0.73 2.50 12.96
CA ARG A 105 0.99 2.37 11.52
C ARG A 105 1.82 1.13 11.21
N TRP A 106 2.90 0.94 11.96
CA TRP A 106 3.79 -0.20 11.81
C TRP A 106 3.02 -1.51 12.00
N TYR A 107 2.29 -1.61 13.09
CA TYR A 107 1.45 -2.78 13.38
C TYR A 107 0.47 -3.07 12.23
N ASN A 108 -0.28 -2.07 11.76
CA ASN A 108 -1.26 -2.25 10.69
C ASN A 108 -0.62 -2.70 9.37
N VAL A 109 0.55 -2.16 9.02
CA VAL A 109 1.29 -2.57 7.81
C VAL A 109 1.76 -4.01 7.93
N LEU A 110 2.33 -4.40 9.07
CA LEU A 110 2.80 -5.76 9.28
C LEU A 110 1.67 -6.79 9.31
N GLU A 111 0.54 -6.47 9.94
CA GLU A 111 -0.66 -7.33 9.92
C GLU A 111 -1.16 -7.55 8.49
N THR A 112 -1.19 -6.48 7.68
CA THR A 112 -1.60 -6.57 6.29
C THR A 112 -0.67 -7.48 5.48
N ILE A 113 0.64 -7.27 5.60
CA ILE A 113 1.65 -8.10 4.93
C ILE A 113 1.55 -9.56 5.40
N ALA A 114 1.49 -9.78 6.72
CA ALA A 114 1.41 -11.12 7.32
C ALA A 114 0.21 -11.92 6.78
N ASN A 115 -0.96 -11.26 6.72
CA ASN A 115 -2.19 -11.86 6.21
C ASN A 115 -2.10 -12.25 4.72
N HIS A 116 -1.53 -11.36 3.89
CA HIS A 116 -1.41 -11.63 2.45
C HIS A 116 -0.34 -12.66 2.12
N ARG A 117 0.77 -12.65 2.86
CA ARG A 117 1.87 -13.61 2.66
C ARG A 117 1.68 -14.93 3.41
N GLY A 118 0.59 -15.08 4.17
CA GLY A 118 0.32 -16.29 4.96
C GLY A 118 1.35 -16.53 6.08
N ILE A 119 1.97 -15.45 6.57
CA ILE A 119 2.96 -15.51 7.66
C ILE A 119 2.24 -15.22 8.98
N LEU A 120 2.58 -15.96 10.04
CA LEU A 120 2.07 -15.61 11.35
C LEU A 120 2.60 -14.23 11.77
N SER A 121 1.71 -13.31 12.13
CA SER A 121 2.06 -11.94 12.50
C SER A 121 3.18 -11.89 13.55
N LYS A 122 3.08 -12.70 14.61
CA LYS A 122 4.13 -12.80 15.63
C LYS A 122 5.49 -13.20 15.05
N ARG A 123 5.52 -14.11 14.07
CA ARG A 123 6.77 -14.51 13.42
C ARG A 123 7.38 -13.36 12.62
N LEU A 124 6.54 -12.61 11.89
CA LEU A 124 6.99 -11.47 11.13
C LEU A 124 7.56 -10.37 12.05
N HIS A 125 6.89 -10.05 13.16
CA HIS A 125 7.41 -9.11 14.16
C HIS A 125 8.76 -9.56 14.70
N THR A 126 8.88 -10.82 15.17
CA THR A 126 10.16 -11.34 15.69
C THR A 126 11.27 -11.28 14.64
N LEU A 127 10.97 -11.61 13.38
CA LEU A 127 11.93 -11.55 12.29
C LEU A 127 12.45 -10.12 12.07
N LEU A 128 11.57 -9.14 12.13
CA LEU A 128 11.91 -7.73 11.89
C LEU A 128 12.56 -7.05 13.11
N ASP A 129 12.35 -7.56 14.31
CA ASP A 129 13.11 -7.15 15.51
C ASP A 129 14.60 -7.55 15.41
N GLU A 130 14.89 -8.65 14.72
CA GLU A 130 16.25 -9.14 14.54
C GLU A 130 16.94 -8.55 13.30
N LYS A 131 16.18 -8.39 12.21
CA LYS A 131 16.73 -7.98 10.91
C LYS A 131 15.67 -7.30 10.06
N PHE A 132 16.03 -6.19 9.42
CA PHE A 132 15.13 -5.43 8.55
C PHE A 132 15.54 -5.42 7.07
N HIS A 133 16.72 -5.96 6.75
CA HIS A 133 17.26 -6.00 5.39
C HIS A 133 17.57 -7.45 5.03
N PHE A 134 17.01 -7.94 3.93
CA PHE A 134 17.06 -9.33 3.50
C PHE A 134 17.59 -9.41 2.08
N SER A 135 18.52 -10.32 1.83
CA SER A 135 18.85 -10.73 0.46
C SER A 135 17.65 -11.44 -0.19
N ALA A 136 17.67 -11.57 -1.50
CA ALA A 136 16.61 -12.29 -2.22
C ALA A 136 16.41 -13.72 -1.70
N GLU A 137 17.51 -14.44 -1.44
CA GLU A 137 17.46 -15.79 -0.90
C GLU A 137 16.85 -15.84 0.50
N GLU A 138 17.23 -14.91 1.39
CA GLU A 138 16.67 -14.81 2.73
C GLU A 138 15.18 -14.45 2.71
N ALA A 139 14.75 -13.60 1.77
CA ALA A 139 13.36 -13.23 1.59
C ALA A 139 12.51 -14.46 1.19
N VAL A 140 13.03 -15.32 0.31
CA VAL A 140 12.38 -16.59 -0.07
C VAL A 140 12.32 -17.55 1.13
N VAL A 141 13.44 -17.76 1.84
CA VAL A 141 13.50 -18.67 3.00
C VAL A 141 12.51 -18.26 4.10
N ASN A 142 12.26 -16.97 4.26
CA ASN A 142 11.32 -16.44 5.23
C ASN A 142 9.87 -16.30 4.71
N ASN A 143 9.57 -16.76 3.51
CA ASN A 143 8.27 -16.65 2.83
C ASN A 143 7.81 -15.19 2.61
N LEU A 144 8.75 -14.24 2.62
CA LEU A 144 8.46 -12.86 2.27
C LEU A 144 8.22 -12.75 0.75
N VAL A 145 8.95 -13.52 -0.04
CA VAL A 145 8.88 -13.59 -1.50
C VAL A 145 8.71 -15.06 -1.90
N ASP A 146 8.06 -15.34 -3.00
CA ASP A 146 7.77 -16.72 -3.42
C ASP A 146 8.98 -17.40 -4.05
N ARG A 147 9.68 -16.70 -4.93
CA ARG A 147 10.93 -17.17 -5.55
C ARG A 147 11.75 -16.03 -6.09
N THR A 148 13.00 -16.30 -6.38
CA THR A 148 13.83 -15.39 -7.19
C THR A 148 13.55 -15.63 -8.67
N ALA A 149 13.56 -14.54 -9.46
CA ALA A 149 13.40 -14.57 -10.91
C ALA A 149 14.03 -13.34 -11.57
N TYR A 150 14.50 -13.48 -12.77
CA TYR A 150 14.82 -12.36 -13.65
C TYR A 150 13.53 -11.78 -14.26
N ALA A 151 13.60 -10.58 -14.81
CA ALA A 151 12.42 -9.90 -15.37
C ALA A 151 11.81 -10.66 -16.57
N ASP A 152 12.62 -11.30 -17.40
CA ASP A 152 12.18 -12.15 -18.49
C ASP A 152 11.39 -13.38 -17.99
N GLU A 153 11.82 -14.03 -16.93
CA GLU A 153 11.09 -15.13 -16.30
C GLU A 153 9.73 -14.68 -15.71
N ALA A 154 9.64 -13.42 -15.24
CA ALA A 154 8.38 -12.85 -14.82
C ALA A 154 7.44 -12.60 -16.01
N ILE A 155 7.97 -12.18 -17.15
CA ILE A 155 7.22 -12.04 -18.41
C ILE A 155 6.75 -13.41 -18.91
N ASP A 156 7.61 -14.42 -18.92
CA ASP A 156 7.24 -15.78 -19.28
C ASP A 156 6.07 -16.31 -18.42
N ARG A 157 6.09 -15.96 -17.13
CA ARG A 157 4.99 -16.31 -16.23
C ARG A 157 3.68 -15.61 -16.60
N LEU A 158 3.71 -14.38 -17.09
CA LEU A 158 2.52 -13.68 -17.59
C LEU A 158 2.04 -14.25 -18.92
N VAL A 159 2.94 -14.71 -19.79
CA VAL A 159 2.60 -15.47 -21.03
C VAL A 159 1.83 -16.74 -20.68
N ASP A 160 2.27 -17.50 -19.67
CA ASP A 160 1.59 -18.70 -19.20
C ASP A 160 0.18 -18.47 -18.64
N LEU A 161 -0.02 -17.30 -18.04
CA LEU A 161 -1.30 -16.93 -17.39
C LEU A 161 -2.25 -16.19 -18.33
N GLY A 162 -1.70 -15.52 -19.34
CA GLY A 162 -2.43 -14.65 -20.25
C GLY A 162 -3.01 -15.37 -21.46
N ILE A 163 -3.53 -14.58 -22.39
CA ILE A 163 -3.93 -15.03 -23.72
C ILE A 163 -2.72 -14.88 -24.64
N PRO A 164 -2.25 -15.98 -25.30
CA PRO A 164 -1.12 -15.88 -26.21
C PRO A 164 -1.40 -14.89 -27.36
N ASP A 165 -0.41 -14.08 -27.68
CA ASP A 165 -0.42 -13.23 -28.86
C ASP A 165 0.53 -13.81 -29.90
N GLU A 166 -0.06 -14.35 -30.99
CA GLU A 166 0.69 -15.03 -32.06
C GLU A 166 1.56 -14.07 -32.89
N GLU A 167 1.24 -12.76 -32.91
CA GLU A 167 1.99 -11.78 -33.67
C GLU A 167 3.27 -11.35 -32.97
N THR A 168 3.21 -11.15 -31.68
CA THR A 168 4.35 -10.68 -30.86
C THR A 168 5.14 -11.82 -30.22
N GLY A 169 4.56 -13.03 -30.13
CA GLY A 169 5.12 -14.16 -29.40
C GLY A 169 5.08 -13.95 -27.87
N SER A 170 4.24 -13.04 -27.39
CA SER A 170 4.03 -12.69 -25.99
C SER A 170 2.59 -12.98 -25.59
N PHE A 171 1.96 -12.13 -24.83
CA PHE A 171 0.55 -12.21 -24.41
C PHE A 171 -0.19 -10.92 -24.77
N VAL A 172 -1.50 -11.01 -24.93
CA VAL A 172 -2.36 -9.86 -25.19
C VAL A 172 -2.29 -8.89 -23.98
N GLN A 173 -1.94 -7.64 -24.26
CA GLN A 173 -1.74 -6.60 -23.26
C GLN A 173 -2.69 -5.44 -23.52
N ILE A 174 -3.16 -4.82 -22.45
CA ILE A 174 -3.87 -3.55 -22.50
C ILE A 174 -3.13 -2.56 -21.59
N SER A 175 -2.96 -1.33 -22.04
CA SER A 175 -2.41 -0.28 -21.19
C SER A 175 -3.43 0.11 -20.11
N LEU A 176 -2.96 0.67 -18.99
CA LEU A 176 -3.86 1.15 -17.94
C LEU A 176 -4.79 2.26 -18.47
N ASP A 177 -4.27 3.13 -19.32
CA ASP A 177 -5.04 4.24 -19.89
C ASP A 177 -6.16 3.71 -20.82
N ASP A 178 -5.87 2.74 -21.68
CA ASP A 178 -6.86 2.12 -22.55
C ASP A 178 -7.91 1.35 -21.72
N TYR A 179 -7.48 0.62 -20.70
CA TYR A 179 -8.40 -0.07 -19.79
C TYR A 179 -9.34 0.89 -19.07
N LEU A 180 -8.85 2.07 -18.63
CA LEU A 180 -9.69 3.08 -18.00
C LEU A 180 -10.67 3.72 -18.98
N LEU A 181 -10.27 3.93 -20.24
CA LEU A 181 -11.16 4.47 -21.28
C LEU A 181 -12.29 3.50 -21.60
N GLU A 182 -12.00 2.23 -21.84
CA GLU A 182 -13.00 1.20 -22.12
C GLU A 182 -14.03 1.07 -20.97
N ASN A 183 -13.57 1.03 -19.72
CA ASN A 183 -14.49 0.90 -18.59
C ASN A 183 -15.29 2.18 -18.28
N SER A 184 -14.80 3.37 -18.66
CA SER A 184 -15.57 4.61 -18.53
C SER A 184 -16.71 4.72 -19.53
N GLU A 185 -16.58 4.08 -20.70
CA GLU A 185 -17.64 3.99 -21.71
C GLU A 185 -18.73 2.99 -21.27
N GLU A 186 -18.35 1.84 -20.68
CA GLU A 186 -19.31 0.85 -20.14
C GLU A 186 -20.15 1.43 -18.99
N GLU A 187 -19.54 2.18 -18.04
CA GLU A 187 -20.29 2.82 -16.95
C GLU A 187 -21.29 3.88 -17.46
N SER A 188 -20.96 4.60 -18.54
CA SER A 188 -21.85 5.58 -19.15
C SER A 188 -23.03 4.94 -19.89
N GLU A 189 -22.85 3.76 -20.48
CA GLU A 189 -23.93 3.00 -21.15
C GLU A 189 -24.88 2.33 -20.14
N GLU A 190 -24.39 1.89 -18.97
CA GLU A 190 -25.25 1.35 -17.90
C GLU A 190 -26.12 2.43 -17.24
N GLU A 191 -25.64 3.68 -17.15
CA GLU A 191 -26.40 4.81 -16.59
C GLU A 191 -27.50 5.34 -17.56
N GLU A 192 -27.33 5.12 -18.87
CA GLU A 192 -28.32 5.49 -19.89
C GLU A 192 -29.40 4.42 -20.15
N ALA A 193 -29.29 3.23 -19.55
CA ALA A 193 -30.29 2.18 -19.72
C ALA A 193 -31.65 2.63 -19.13
N PRO A 194 -32.73 2.64 -19.92
CA PRO A 194 -34.04 3.13 -19.47
C PRO A 194 -34.56 2.26 -18.33
N ALA A 195 -34.92 2.88 -17.22
CA ALA A 195 -35.54 2.23 -16.09
C ALA A 195 -36.74 1.39 -16.55
N ALA A 196 -36.75 0.12 -16.12
CA ALA A 196 -37.84 -0.78 -16.41
C ALA A 196 -39.19 -0.17 -16.00
N PRO A 197 -40.27 -0.28 -16.82
CA PRO A 197 -41.56 0.32 -16.50
C PRO A 197 -42.07 -0.22 -15.17
N VAL A 198 -42.35 0.70 -14.26
CA VAL A 198 -43.01 0.39 -12.99
C VAL A 198 -44.43 -0.05 -13.30
N ASP A 199 -44.75 -1.31 -13.12
CA ASP A 199 -46.11 -1.84 -13.22
C ASP A 199 -46.94 -1.29 -12.03
N ASN A 200 -47.66 -0.19 -12.32
CA ASN A 200 -48.66 0.35 -11.42
C ASN A 200 -49.93 -0.48 -11.51
N GLY A 201 -49.89 -1.67 -10.89
CA GLY A 201 -51.07 -2.49 -10.66
C GLY A 201 -52.09 -1.75 -9.78
N VAL A 202 -52.94 -0.91 -10.38
CA VAL A 202 -54.16 -0.42 -9.73
C VAL A 202 -55.20 -1.55 -9.77
N GLY A 203 -55.26 -2.31 -8.68
CA GLY A 203 -56.37 -3.21 -8.40
C GLY A 203 -57.58 -2.40 -7.94
N LEU A 204 -58.50 -2.18 -8.83
CA LEU A 204 -59.89 -1.83 -8.50
C LEU A 204 -60.59 -3.08 -7.96
N GLU A 205 -60.88 -3.12 -6.68
CA GLU A 205 -61.93 -4.00 -6.14
C GLU A 205 -63.16 -3.18 -5.88
N ASP A 206 -64.17 -3.37 -6.78
CA ASP A 206 -65.55 -3.12 -6.54
C ASP A 206 -66.19 -4.29 -5.77
N LYS A 207 -66.79 -3.99 -4.67
CA LYS A 207 -68.01 -4.44 -3.97
C LYS A 207 -67.82 -4.66 -2.49
#